data_b719929ae3307685b32e453c42f637da
#
_entry.id   b719929ae3307685b32e453c42f637da
#
_cell.length_a   1.000
_cell.length_b   1.000
_cell.length_c   1.000
_cell.angle_alpha   90.00
_cell.angle_beta   90.00
_cell.angle_gamma   90.00
#
_symmetry.space_group_name_H-M   'P 1'
#
loop_
_entity.id
_entity.type
_entity.pdbx_description
1 polymer ?
#
loop_
_entity_poly.entity_id
_entity_poly.type
_entity_poly.pdbx_seq_one_letter_code
_entity_poly.pdbx_strand_id
1 'polypeptide(L)' 'METPAYAVFLFPSVGHALKGEKILKDGGIACKLIPVPRQISTDCGVCLRIEAGLRDAAAEALRGKVAWDKSVLL' A
#
# COMPACT_ATOMS: atom_id res chain seq x y z
N MET A 1 -22.73 -10.22 -1.55
CA MET A 1 -21.88 -9.07 -1.23
C MET A 1 -20.44 -9.53 -1.18
N GLU A 2 -19.57 -8.89 -1.91
CA GLU A 2 -18.19 -9.33 -2.01
C GLU A 2 -17.30 -8.65 -0.97
N THR A 3 -16.42 -9.45 -0.37
CA THR A 3 -15.40 -8.92 0.52
C THR A 3 -14.28 -8.32 -0.31
N PRO A 4 -13.72 -7.15 0.04
CA PRO A 4 -12.57 -6.63 -0.67
C PRO A 4 -11.44 -7.65 -0.67
N ALA A 5 -10.85 -7.90 -1.84
CA ALA A 5 -9.74 -8.84 -1.98
C ALA A 5 -8.40 -8.19 -1.66
N TYR A 6 -8.30 -6.89 -1.88
CA TYR A 6 -7.03 -6.18 -1.74
C TYR A 6 -7.20 -4.87 -1.00
N ALA A 7 -6.10 -4.42 -0.42
CA ALA A 7 -5.97 -3.07 0.11
C ALA A 7 -4.83 -2.38 -0.63
N VAL A 8 -4.95 -1.09 -0.85
CA VAL A 8 -3.87 -0.31 -1.43
C VAL A 8 -3.43 0.77 -0.46
N PHE A 9 -2.14 1.01 -0.41
CA PHE A 9 -1.55 2.07 0.41
C PHE A 9 -1.07 3.18 -0.52
N LEU A 10 -1.58 4.38 -0.31
CA LEU A 10 -1.23 5.55 -1.11
C LEU A 10 -0.11 6.31 -0.43
N PHE A 11 0.87 6.73 -1.21
CA PHE A 11 2.06 7.39 -0.70
C PHE A 11 2.20 8.80 -1.27
N PRO A 12 2.90 9.70 -0.57
CA PRO A 12 3.08 11.07 -1.05
C PRO A 12 4.03 11.17 -2.26
N SER A 13 4.83 10.14 -2.51
CA SER A 13 5.72 10.13 -3.66
C SER A 13 6.08 8.71 -4.07
N VAL A 14 6.59 8.55 -5.28
CA VAL A 14 7.07 7.26 -5.79
C VAL A 14 8.18 6.71 -4.89
N GLY A 15 9.08 7.58 -4.42
CA GLY A 15 10.16 7.16 -3.53
C GLY A 15 9.63 6.56 -2.23
N HIS A 16 8.59 7.14 -1.66
CA HIS A 16 7.95 6.59 -0.47
C HIS A 16 7.33 5.22 -0.77
N ALA A 17 6.69 5.08 -1.93
CA ALA A 17 6.08 3.80 -2.31
C ALA A 17 7.13 2.71 -2.48
N LEU A 18 8.26 3.02 -3.11
CA LEU A 18 9.34 2.06 -3.28
C LEU A 18 9.94 1.63 -1.95
N LYS A 19 10.12 2.59 -1.04
CA LYS A 19 10.62 2.29 0.30
C LYS A 19 9.64 1.38 1.05
N GLY A 20 8.34 1.67 0.94
CA GLY A 20 7.31 0.85 1.56
C GLY A 20 7.33 -0.57 1.03
N GLU A 21 7.48 -0.72 -0.29
CA GLU A 21 7.57 -2.04 -0.91
C GLU A 21 8.71 -2.85 -0.31
N LYS A 22 9.88 -2.24 -0.19
CA LYS A 22 11.05 -2.92 0.37
C LYS A 22 10.80 -3.34 1.82
N ILE A 23 10.25 -2.46 2.63
CA ILE A 23 9.98 -2.73 4.04
C ILE A 23 9.03 -3.92 4.17
N LEU A 24 7.95 -3.95 3.38
CA LEU A 24 6.97 -5.02 3.46
C LEU A 24 7.56 -6.35 3.00
N LYS A 25 8.32 -6.34 1.92
CA LYS A 25 8.97 -7.57 1.43
C LYS A 25 9.98 -8.10 2.44
N ASP A 26 10.76 -7.23 3.05
CA ASP A 26 11.72 -7.63 4.08
C ASP A 26 11.01 -8.22 5.29
N GLY A 27 9.79 -7.78 5.57
CA GLY A 27 8.97 -8.30 6.65
C GLY A 27 8.17 -9.55 6.29
N GLY A 28 8.35 -10.09 5.07
CA GLY A 28 7.63 -11.28 4.63
C GLY A 28 6.20 -11.01 4.18
N ILE A 29 5.85 -9.76 3.92
CA ILE A 29 4.50 -9.38 3.48
C ILE A 29 4.52 -9.18 1.97
N ALA A 30 3.79 -10.02 1.24
CA ALA A 30 3.70 -9.90 -0.21
C ALA A 30 2.97 -8.61 -0.60
N CYS A 31 3.56 -7.86 -1.51
CA CYS A 31 2.95 -6.63 -2.02
C CYS A 31 3.37 -6.41 -3.46
N LYS A 32 2.61 -5.57 -4.16
CA LYS A 32 2.91 -5.26 -5.55
C LYS A 32 2.70 -3.78 -5.80
N LEU A 33 3.66 -3.15 -6.47
CA LEU A 33 3.55 -1.75 -6.88
C LEU A 33 2.69 -1.70 -8.13
N ILE A 34 1.60 -0.94 -8.08
CA ILE A 34 0.66 -0.83 -9.20
C ILE A 34 0.31 0.63 -9.45
N PRO A 35 -0.18 0.96 -10.66
CA PRO A 35 -0.73 2.29 -10.90
C PRO A 35 -1.94 2.52 -9.99
N VAL A 36 -2.12 3.76 -9.54
CA VAL A 36 -3.27 4.10 -8.71
C VAL A 36 -4.55 3.92 -9.54
N PRO A 37 -5.56 3.18 -9.01
CA PRO A 37 -6.85 3.03 -9.70
C PRO A 37 -7.49 4.40 -9.97
N ARG A 38 -8.24 4.49 -11.07
CA ARG A 38 -8.85 5.77 -11.50
C ARG A 38 -9.80 6.37 -10.46
N GLN A 39 -10.48 5.51 -9.71
CA GLN A 39 -11.42 5.97 -8.69
C GLN A 39 -10.73 6.57 -7.46
N ILE A 40 -9.41 6.43 -7.38
CA ILE A 40 -8.63 7.00 -6.28
C ILE A 40 -7.79 8.13 -6.85
N SER A 41 -7.94 9.33 -6.29
CA SER A 41 -7.16 10.49 -6.73
C SER A 41 -5.93 10.65 -5.84
N THR A 42 -4.76 10.76 -6.46
CA THR A 42 -3.50 10.98 -5.75
C THR A 42 -2.48 11.58 -6.70
N ASP A 43 -1.53 12.31 -6.15
CA ASP A 43 -0.45 12.91 -6.94
C ASP A 43 0.68 11.92 -7.21
N CYS A 44 0.74 10.82 -6.47
CA CYS A 44 1.84 9.88 -6.57
C CYS A 44 1.83 9.06 -7.86
N GLY A 45 0.66 8.66 -8.34
CA GLY A 45 0.54 7.86 -9.54
C GLY A 45 0.73 6.36 -9.34
N VAL A 46 1.32 5.93 -8.23
CA VAL A 46 1.51 4.52 -7.90
C VAL A 46 1.12 4.26 -6.45
N CYS A 47 0.75 3.02 -6.17
CA CYS A 47 0.41 2.60 -4.82
C CYS A 47 0.85 1.15 -4.61
N LEU A 48 0.85 0.70 -3.36
CA LEU A 48 1.16 -0.69 -3.04
C LEU A 48 -0.13 -1.46 -2.84
N ARG A 49 -0.28 -2.57 -3.55
CA ARG A 49 -1.41 -3.49 -3.40
C ARG A 49 -1.01 -4.65 -2.50
N ILE A 50 -1.83 -4.93 -1.52
CA ILE A 50 -1.60 -5.97 -0.51
C ILE A 50 -2.90 -6.73 -0.33
N GLU A 51 -2.84 -8.00 0.03
CA GLU A 51 -4.06 -8.73 0.38
C GLU A 51 -4.77 -8.04 1.53
N ALA A 52 -6.09 -7.92 1.43
CA ALA A 52 -6.87 -7.20 2.44
C ALA A 52 -6.64 -7.76 3.86
N GLY A 53 -6.47 -9.06 3.98
CA GLY A 53 -6.21 -9.70 5.27
C GLY A 53 -4.86 -9.35 5.88
N LEU A 54 -3.95 -8.80 5.10
CA LEU A 54 -2.62 -8.39 5.58
C LEU A 54 -2.50 -6.88 5.80
N ARG A 55 -3.59 -6.15 5.62
CA ARG A 55 -3.58 -4.69 5.73
C ARG A 55 -3.06 -4.20 7.07
N ASP A 56 -3.53 -4.79 8.17
CA ASP A 56 -3.10 -4.36 9.49
C ASP A 56 -1.63 -4.68 9.74
N ALA A 57 -1.19 -5.86 9.32
CA ALA A 57 0.22 -6.23 9.44
C ALA A 57 1.10 -5.29 8.62
N ALA A 58 0.65 -4.93 7.42
CA ALA A 58 1.37 -4.00 6.56
C ALA A 58 1.46 -2.61 7.19
N ALA A 59 0.36 -2.12 7.75
CA ALA A 59 0.34 -0.81 8.41
C ALA A 59 1.32 -0.78 9.59
N GLU A 60 1.36 -1.84 10.37
CA GLU A 60 2.31 -1.93 11.49
C GLU A 60 3.75 -1.96 11.00
N ALA A 61 4.03 -2.70 9.92
CA ALA A 61 5.36 -2.80 9.37
C ALA A 61 5.86 -1.44 8.85
N LEU A 62 4.97 -0.61 8.32
CA LEU A 62 5.32 0.70 7.77
C LEU A 62 5.39 1.79 8.84
N ARG A 63 4.76 1.57 9.99
CA ARG A 63 4.66 2.59 11.03
C ARG A 63 6.05 3.04 11.48
N GLY A 64 6.28 4.36 11.44
CA GLY A 64 7.56 4.94 11.88
C GLY A 64 8.72 4.75 10.91
N LYS A 65 8.50 4.05 9.79
CA LYS A 65 9.56 3.77 8.81
C LYS A 65 9.37 4.53 7.51
N VAL A 66 8.13 4.64 7.05
CA VAL A 66 7.79 5.41 5.87
C VAL A 66 6.39 5.97 6.04
N ALA A 67 6.20 7.22 5.61
CA ALA A 67 4.88 7.85 5.68
C ALA A 67 4.03 7.41 4.49
N TRP A 68 2.74 7.15 4.74
CA TRP A 68 1.76 6.94 3.67
C TRP A 68 0.54 7.82 3.94
N ASP A 69 -0.18 8.17 2.87
CA ASP A 69 -1.31 9.09 2.99
C ASP A 69 -2.54 8.40 3.56
N LYS A 70 -2.96 7.30 2.94
CA LYS A 70 -4.12 6.54 3.41
C LYS A 70 -4.10 5.16 2.80
N SER A 71 -4.90 4.26 3.34
CA SER A 71 -5.14 2.94 2.75
C SER A 71 -6.61 2.84 2.36
N VAL A 72 -6.86 2.16 1.24
CA VAL A 72 -8.20 2.01 0.67
C VAL A 72 -8.41 0.53 0.35
N LEU A 73 -9.59 0.00 0.67
CA LEU A 73 -9.97 -1.35 0.30
C LEU A 73 -10.53 -1.36 -1.11
N LEU A 74 -10.11 -2.33 -1.90
CA LEU A 74 -10.59 -2.48 -3.28
C LEU A 74 -11.55 -3.65 -3.42
#